data_7a973c37bc21e80407f99bbeff7cb29e
#
_entry.id   7a973c37bc21e80407f99bbeff7cb29e
#
_cell.length_a   1.000
_cell.length_b   1.000
_cell.length_c   1.000
_cell.angle_alpha   90.00
_cell.angle_beta   90.00
_cell.angle_gamma   90.00
#
_symmetry.space_group_name_H-M   'P 1'
#
loop_
_entity.id
_entity.type
_entity.pdbx_description
1 polymer ?
#
loop_
_entity_poly.entity_id
_entity_poly.type
_entity_poly.pdbx_seq_one_letter_code
_entity_poly.pdbx_strand_id
1 'polypeptide(L)'
;MNENIDLTKILKNCPKGWKLYSPLCGEVKFDSITENSEFPITVLNETMGIYLTREGTYCTGIEEAECILFPSKDQRDWSKFTAPWYKKDKFDPKTLNAFDRVLVRHEYYHRWKCEFYSYIRDDNGGYPYVAISGAYKRCIPYNEETKHLVGTTDEAPEYYRYWED
;
A
#
# COMPACT_ATOMS: atom_id res chain seq x y z
N MET A 1 -10.69 -19.58 12.16
CA MET A 1 -9.40 -19.12 12.71
C MET A 1 -9.28 -17.66 12.37
N ASN A 2 -9.35 -16.77 13.34
CA ASN A 2 -9.04 -15.37 13.10
C ASN A 2 -7.53 -15.30 12.86
N GLU A 3 -7.11 -15.04 11.63
CA GLU A 3 -5.73 -14.62 11.38
C GLU A 3 -5.48 -13.41 12.27
N ASN A 4 -4.46 -13.47 13.11
CA ASN A 4 -4.10 -12.35 13.98
C ASN A 4 -3.73 -11.17 13.06
N ILE A 5 -4.63 -10.21 12.98
CA ILE A 5 -4.44 -9.00 12.16
C ILE A 5 -3.40 -8.13 12.84
N ASP A 6 -2.29 -7.87 12.18
CA ASP A 6 -1.26 -6.94 12.64
C ASP A 6 -1.64 -5.49 12.25
N LEU A 7 -2.20 -4.77 13.21
CA LEU A 7 -2.64 -3.38 13.00
C LEU A 7 -1.49 -2.41 12.76
N THR A 8 -0.26 -2.75 13.15
CA THR A 8 0.90 -1.89 12.85
C THR A 8 1.15 -1.78 11.35
N LYS A 9 0.81 -2.83 10.58
CA LYS A 9 0.90 -2.82 9.12
C LYS A 9 -0.21 -1.96 8.50
N ILE A 10 -1.43 -2.08 9.03
CA ILE A 10 -2.58 -1.32 8.52
C ILE A 10 -2.44 0.16 8.86
N LEU A 11 -1.98 0.49 10.06
CA LEU A 11 -1.79 1.85 10.54
C LEU A 11 -0.44 2.47 10.12
N LYS A 12 0.40 1.72 9.41
CA LYS A 12 1.61 2.27 8.81
C LYS A 12 1.23 3.40 7.86
N ASN A 13 1.84 4.57 8.02
CA ASN A 13 1.51 5.80 7.31
C ASN A 13 0.14 6.43 7.64
N CYS A 14 -0.57 5.94 8.65
CA CYS A 14 -1.77 6.59 9.14
C CYS A 14 -1.44 8.02 9.60
N PRO A 15 -2.15 9.06 9.11
CA PRO A 15 -1.92 10.42 9.55
C PRO A 15 -2.15 10.58 11.06
N LYS A 16 -1.23 11.27 11.74
CA LYS A 16 -1.43 11.65 13.15
C LYS A 16 -2.73 12.45 13.30
N GLY A 17 -3.52 12.13 14.30
CA GLY A 17 -4.83 12.75 14.53
C GLY A 17 -5.97 12.07 13.77
N TRP A 18 -5.72 11.01 13.00
CA TRP A 18 -6.78 10.24 12.34
C TRP A 18 -7.74 9.63 13.37
N LYS A 19 -9.03 9.78 13.13
CA LYS A 19 -10.06 9.30 14.04
C LYS A 19 -10.25 7.80 13.92
N LEU A 20 -10.15 7.12 15.04
CA LEU A 20 -10.42 5.71 15.24
C LEU A 20 -11.45 5.55 16.37
N TYR A 21 -11.88 4.34 16.64
CA TYR A 21 -12.88 4.05 17.66
C TYR A 21 -12.42 2.95 18.59
N SER A 22 -12.66 3.14 19.88
CA SER A 22 -12.50 2.10 20.91
C SER A 22 -13.80 1.92 21.68
N PRO A 23 -14.31 0.69 21.87
CA PRO A 23 -15.48 0.45 22.72
C PRO A 23 -15.32 0.93 24.17
N LEU A 24 -14.08 1.00 24.66
CA LEU A 24 -13.77 1.41 26.03
C LEU A 24 -13.64 2.92 26.19
N CYS A 25 -13.16 3.61 25.15
CA CYS A 25 -12.76 5.02 25.23
C CYS A 25 -13.55 5.93 24.29
N GLY A 26 -14.41 5.38 23.44
CA GLY A 26 -15.12 6.13 22.41
C GLY A 26 -14.23 6.52 21.23
N GLU A 27 -14.38 7.72 20.67
CA GLU A 27 -13.52 8.24 19.62
C GLU A 27 -12.11 8.48 20.18
N VAL A 28 -11.10 7.95 19.48
CA VAL A 28 -9.69 8.15 19.77
C VAL A 28 -8.96 8.63 18.51
N LYS A 29 -7.82 9.26 18.69
CA LYS A 29 -7.01 9.77 17.58
C LYS A 29 -5.69 8.99 17.52
N PHE A 30 -5.34 8.50 16.34
CA PHE A 30 -4.05 7.88 16.10
C PHE A 30 -2.91 8.88 16.38
N ASP A 31 -1.89 8.45 17.11
CA ASP A 31 -0.70 9.27 17.39
C ASP A 31 0.52 8.73 16.67
N SER A 32 0.92 7.50 16.96
CA SER A 32 2.17 6.96 16.43
C SER A 32 2.25 5.44 16.53
N ILE A 33 3.22 4.89 15.77
CA ILE A 33 3.69 3.51 15.93
C ILE A 33 5.15 3.58 16.42
N THR A 34 5.43 2.84 17.50
CA THR A 34 6.79 2.68 18.06
C THR A 34 7.29 1.28 17.72
N GLU A 35 8.28 1.18 16.85
CA GLU A 35 8.91 -0.11 16.52
C GLU A 35 9.59 -0.72 17.74
N ASN A 36 9.62 -2.06 17.79
CA ASN A 36 10.23 -2.86 18.87
C ASN A 36 9.63 -2.65 20.28
N SER A 37 8.39 -2.16 20.37
CA SER A 37 7.63 -2.06 21.62
C SER A 37 6.65 -3.23 21.73
N GLU A 38 6.38 -3.67 22.96
CA GLU A 38 5.29 -4.59 23.27
C GLU A 38 3.92 -3.97 22.98
N PHE A 39 3.82 -2.64 23.16
CA PHE A 39 2.66 -1.82 22.86
C PHE A 39 3.00 -0.78 21.79
N PRO A 40 3.12 -1.22 20.52
CA PRO A 40 3.63 -0.35 19.47
C PRO A 40 2.64 0.73 19.03
N ILE A 41 1.34 0.56 19.25
CA ILE A 41 0.33 1.48 18.77
C ILE A 41 -0.04 2.45 19.87
N THR A 42 0.10 3.75 19.61
CA THR A 42 -0.35 4.82 20.50
C THR A 42 -1.53 5.55 19.89
N VAL A 43 -2.61 5.64 20.65
CA VAL A 43 -3.77 6.48 20.34
C VAL A 43 -4.08 7.42 21.51
N LEU A 44 -4.69 8.55 21.22
CA LEU A 44 -5.02 9.58 22.21
C LEU A 44 -6.54 9.70 22.32
N ASN A 45 -7.05 9.72 23.54
CA ASN A 45 -8.35 10.29 23.83
C ASN A 45 -8.19 11.73 24.31
N GLU A 46 -9.25 12.37 24.80
CA GLU A 46 -9.20 13.77 25.26
C GLU A 46 -8.26 13.99 26.46
N THR A 47 -7.95 12.96 27.25
CA THR A 47 -7.26 13.10 28.53
C THR A 47 -5.92 12.37 28.63
N MET A 48 -5.74 11.28 27.87
CA MET A 48 -4.55 10.44 28.00
C MET A 48 -4.15 9.72 26.72
N GLY A 49 -2.90 9.23 26.68
CA GLY A 49 -2.42 8.25 25.71
C GLY A 49 -2.82 6.83 26.08
N ILE A 50 -3.22 6.05 25.11
CA ILE A 50 -3.56 4.63 25.23
C ILE A 50 -2.55 3.87 24.37
N TYR A 51 -1.94 2.86 24.97
CA TYR A 51 -0.92 2.04 24.34
C TYR A 51 -1.48 0.65 24.07
N LEU A 52 -1.37 0.17 22.84
CA LEU A 52 -1.99 -1.06 22.38
C LEU A 52 -0.97 -1.99 21.72
N THR A 53 -1.22 -3.29 21.84
CA THR A 53 -0.44 -4.32 21.14
C THR A 53 -0.61 -4.23 19.62
N ARG A 54 0.12 -5.06 18.88
CA ARG A 54 -0.02 -5.17 17.41
C ARG A 54 -1.41 -5.59 16.97
N GLU A 55 -2.10 -6.38 17.81
CA GLU A 55 -3.46 -6.86 17.59
C GLU A 55 -4.53 -5.85 18.04
N GLY A 56 -4.12 -4.70 18.57
CA GLY A 56 -5.03 -3.66 19.07
C GLY A 56 -5.64 -4.00 20.42
N THR A 57 -4.98 -4.83 21.24
CA THR A 57 -5.40 -5.18 22.60
C THR A 57 -4.71 -4.29 23.63
N TYR A 58 -5.30 -4.16 24.82
CA TYR A 58 -4.78 -3.31 25.88
C TYR A 58 -3.73 -4.01 26.77
N CYS A 59 -3.72 -5.33 26.82
CA CYS A 59 -2.79 -6.09 27.65
C CYS A 59 -2.25 -7.32 26.91
N THR A 60 -1.05 -7.74 27.32
CA THR A 60 -0.39 -8.95 26.85
C THR A 60 -0.59 -10.09 27.84
N GLY A 61 -0.48 -11.33 27.37
CA GLY A 61 -0.52 -12.52 28.22
C GLY A 61 -1.92 -13.02 28.59
N ILE A 62 -2.97 -12.46 28.03
CA ILE A 62 -4.32 -13.01 28.07
C ILE A 62 -4.59 -13.67 26.72
N GLU A 63 -4.69 -15.01 26.70
CA GLU A 63 -4.86 -15.79 25.45
C GLU A 63 -6.10 -15.41 24.63
N GLU A 64 -7.09 -14.71 25.23
CA GLU A 64 -8.34 -14.28 24.60
C GLU A 64 -8.56 -12.75 24.68
N ALA A 65 -7.48 -11.95 24.70
CA ALA A 65 -7.64 -10.49 24.70
C ALA A 65 -8.25 -10.03 23.37
N GLU A 66 -9.43 -9.41 23.44
CA GLU A 66 -10.12 -8.88 22.27
C GLU A 66 -9.49 -7.58 21.76
N CYS A 67 -9.50 -7.39 20.44
CA CYS A 67 -9.14 -6.11 19.85
C CYS A 67 -10.13 -5.03 20.30
N ILE A 68 -9.60 -3.92 20.80
CA ILE A 68 -10.38 -2.76 21.26
C ILE A 68 -10.11 -1.51 20.43
N LEU A 69 -9.47 -1.63 19.30
CA LEU A 69 -9.24 -0.54 18.37
C LEU A 69 -9.88 -0.88 17.01
N PHE A 70 -10.70 0.02 16.49
CA PHE A 70 -11.46 -0.18 15.26
C PHE A 70 -11.40 1.05 14.35
N PRO A 71 -11.61 0.89 13.02
CA PRO A 71 -11.66 2.00 12.07
C PRO A 71 -12.70 3.06 12.42
N SER A 72 -13.90 2.64 12.86
CA SER A 72 -14.97 3.51 13.32
C SER A 72 -15.94 2.73 14.20
N LYS A 73 -16.93 3.43 14.77
CA LYS A 73 -18.00 2.81 15.58
C LYS A 73 -18.78 1.77 14.77
N ASP A 74 -19.02 2.05 13.50
CA ASP A 74 -19.85 1.23 12.61
C ASP A 74 -19.03 0.20 11.81
N GLN A 75 -17.71 0.42 11.67
CA GLN A 75 -16.80 -0.49 11.03
C GLN A 75 -15.82 -1.08 12.03
N ARG A 76 -16.11 -2.32 12.47
CA ARG A 76 -15.31 -3.03 13.47
C ARG A 76 -14.54 -4.22 12.93
N ASP A 77 -14.41 -4.31 11.63
CA ASP A 77 -13.72 -5.40 10.95
C ASP A 77 -12.55 -4.83 10.12
N TRP A 78 -11.35 -4.97 10.65
CA TRP A 78 -10.14 -4.50 9.98
C TRP A 78 -9.85 -5.25 8.66
N SER A 79 -10.34 -6.50 8.52
CA SER A 79 -10.15 -7.28 7.29
C SER A 79 -10.88 -6.69 6.09
N LYS A 80 -11.95 -5.92 6.35
CA LYS A 80 -12.77 -5.23 5.34
C LYS A 80 -12.45 -3.74 5.23
N PHE A 81 -11.51 -3.26 6.04
CA PHE A 81 -11.15 -1.85 6.04
C PHE A 81 -10.08 -1.56 5.01
N THR A 82 -10.38 -0.69 4.08
CA THR A 82 -9.39 -0.13 3.16
C THR A 82 -8.91 1.20 3.71
N ALA A 83 -7.67 1.23 4.21
CA ALA A 83 -7.09 2.43 4.79
C ALA A 83 -6.89 3.52 3.73
N PRO A 84 -7.51 4.71 3.87
CA PRO A 84 -7.36 5.80 2.89
C PRO A 84 -5.92 6.31 2.78
N TRP A 85 -5.11 6.11 3.82
CA TRP A 85 -3.68 6.48 3.85
C TRP A 85 -2.77 5.38 3.33
N TYR A 86 -3.32 4.21 3.00
CA TYR A 86 -2.53 3.11 2.48
C TYR A 86 -2.10 3.45 1.05
N LYS A 87 -0.95 4.07 0.93
CA LYS A 87 -0.25 4.08 -0.36
C LYS A 87 0.27 2.66 -0.56
N LYS A 88 -0.32 1.91 -1.47
CA LYS A 88 0.34 0.71 -2.00
C LYS A 88 1.78 1.11 -2.31
N ASP A 89 2.76 0.34 -1.84
CA ASP A 89 4.13 0.55 -2.27
C ASP A 89 4.09 0.60 -3.80
N LYS A 90 4.73 1.62 -4.39
CA LYS A 90 4.71 1.77 -5.85
C LYS A 90 5.15 0.47 -6.52
N PHE A 91 4.59 0.19 -7.67
CA PHE A 91 4.96 -0.97 -8.48
C PHE A 91 6.48 -0.99 -8.70
N ASP A 92 7.11 -2.13 -8.41
CA ASP A 92 8.53 -2.35 -8.71
C ASP A 92 8.66 -3.13 -10.04
N PRO A 93 9.21 -2.53 -11.10
CA PRO A 93 9.41 -3.19 -12.38
C PRO A 93 10.31 -4.43 -12.31
N LYS A 94 11.12 -4.58 -11.26
CA LYS A 94 11.96 -5.78 -11.03
C LYS A 94 11.14 -7.03 -10.74
N THR A 95 9.86 -6.87 -10.43
CA THR A 95 8.94 -8.01 -10.22
C THR A 95 8.41 -8.62 -11.51
N LEU A 96 8.67 -7.99 -12.66
CA LEU A 96 8.29 -8.53 -13.98
C LEU A 96 9.15 -9.73 -14.34
N ASN A 97 8.52 -10.74 -14.94
CA ASN A 97 9.19 -11.90 -15.49
C ASN A 97 9.25 -11.84 -17.02
N ALA A 98 10.25 -12.49 -17.61
CA ALA A 98 10.33 -12.60 -19.06
C ALA A 98 9.02 -13.18 -19.64
N PHE A 99 8.56 -12.60 -20.74
CA PHE A 99 7.29 -12.87 -21.42
C PHE A 99 6.00 -12.41 -20.72
N ASP A 100 6.09 -11.72 -19.60
CA ASP A 100 4.93 -11.02 -19.07
C ASP A 100 4.39 -10.01 -20.10
N ARG A 101 3.07 -9.92 -20.23
CA ARG A 101 2.46 -8.86 -21.03
C ARG A 101 2.57 -7.54 -20.30
N VAL A 102 3.06 -6.55 -21.01
CA VAL A 102 3.32 -5.22 -20.44
C VAL A 102 2.81 -4.12 -21.36
N LEU A 103 2.62 -2.95 -20.80
CA LEU A 103 2.44 -1.72 -21.55
C LEU A 103 3.73 -0.92 -21.47
N VAL A 104 4.19 -0.46 -22.62
CA VAL A 104 5.45 0.29 -22.74
C VAL A 104 5.23 1.61 -23.48
N ARG A 105 6.00 2.64 -23.10
CA ARG A 105 6.12 3.91 -23.85
C ARG A 105 7.42 4.61 -23.51
N HIS A 106 7.80 5.61 -24.31
CA HIS A 106 8.96 6.44 -24.04
C HIS A 106 8.57 7.66 -23.20
N GLU A 107 7.79 8.58 -23.76
CA GLU A 107 7.41 9.83 -23.11
C GLU A 107 5.88 9.92 -22.87
N TYR A 108 5.44 10.85 -22.06
CA TYR A 108 4.03 11.03 -21.69
C TYR A 108 3.12 11.30 -22.90
N TYR A 109 3.64 11.88 -23.98
CA TYR A 109 2.92 12.14 -25.24
C TYR A 109 2.89 10.95 -26.21
N HIS A 110 3.62 9.86 -25.91
CA HIS A 110 3.57 8.64 -26.70
C HIS A 110 2.43 7.74 -26.22
N ARG A 111 1.81 7.03 -27.16
CA ARG A 111 0.77 6.06 -26.83
C ARG A 111 1.36 4.81 -26.20
N TRP A 112 0.63 4.26 -25.26
CA TRP A 112 0.97 2.96 -24.67
C TRP A 112 0.85 1.85 -25.72
N LYS A 113 1.86 1.02 -25.79
CA LYS A 113 1.92 -0.16 -26.66
C LYS A 113 1.92 -1.41 -25.79
N CYS A 114 1.12 -2.42 -26.18
CA CYS A 114 1.16 -3.73 -25.55
C CYS A 114 2.31 -4.54 -26.14
N GLU A 115 3.18 -5.06 -25.30
CA GLU A 115 4.40 -5.79 -25.65
C GLU A 115 4.60 -6.99 -24.70
N PHE A 116 5.61 -7.81 -25.00
CA PHE A 116 6.08 -8.83 -24.07
C PHE A 116 7.43 -8.40 -23.51
N TYR A 117 7.49 -8.38 -22.17
CA TYR A 117 8.69 -8.00 -21.44
C TYR A 117 9.81 -9.01 -21.64
N SER A 118 11.04 -8.55 -21.71
CA SER A 118 12.22 -9.40 -21.82
C SER A 118 13.11 -9.32 -20.57
N TYR A 119 13.67 -8.13 -20.30
CA TYR A 119 14.53 -7.91 -19.14
C TYR A 119 14.70 -6.41 -18.85
N ILE A 120 15.24 -6.10 -17.67
CA ILE A 120 15.75 -4.76 -17.36
C ILE A 120 17.22 -4.70 -17.77
N ARG A 121 17.58 -3.68 -18.52
CA ARG A 121 18.94 -3.39 -18.90
C ARG A 121 19.55 -2.37 -17.94
N ASP A 122 20.70 -2.73 -17.38
CA ASP A 122 21.45 -1.88 -16.46
C ASP A 122 22.38 -0.95 -17.27
N ASP A 123 21.78 -0.06 -18.04
CA ASP A 123 22.54 0.93 -18.80
C ASP A 123 22.09 2.36 -18.50
N ASN A 124 23.03 3.29 -18.64
CA ASN A 124 22.76 4.71 -18.50
C ASN A 124 22.03 5.32 -19.72
N GLY A 125 21.50 4.51 -20.63
CA GLY A 125 20.89 4.92 -21.89
C GLY A 125 19.49 5.51 -21.79
N GLY A 126 18.90 5.53 -20.59
CA GLY A 126 17.56 6.10 -20.37
C GLY A 126 16.39 5.26 -20.87
N TYR A 127 16.63 4.04 -21.38
CA TYR A 127 15.64 3.09 -21.88
C TYR A 127 15.85 1.70 -21.24
N PRO A 128 15.61 1.58 -19.94
CA PRO A 128 16.02 0.37 -19.20
C PRO A 128 15.16 -0.87 -19.50
N TYR A 129 13.93 -0.69 -19.98
CA TYR A 129 12.98 -1.81 -20.14
C TYR A 129 13.02 -2.35 -21.55
N VAL A 130 13.53 -3.58 -21.71
CA VAL A 130 13.61 -4.26 -22.99
C VAL A 130 12.38 -5.16 -23.16
N ALA A 131 11.67 -4.96 -24.27
CA ALA A 131 10.60 -5.80 -24.75
C ALA A 131 10.96 -6.39 -26.12
N ILE A 132 10.14 -7.27 -26.66
CA ILE A 132 10.46 -7.95 -27.93
C ILE A 132 10.76 -6.96 -29.07
N SER A 133 10.00 -5.87 -29.17
CA SER A 133 10.15 -4.92 -30.29
C SER A 133 11.18 -3.82 -30.05
N GLY A 134 11.73 -3.69 -28.85
CA GLY A 134 12.71 -2.66 -28.54
C GLY A 134 12.88 -2.36 -27.07
N ALA A 135 13.58 -1.25 -26.77
CA ALA A 135 13.81 -0.77 -25.42
C ALA A 135 12.97 0.49 -25.14
N TYR A 136 12.46 0.62 -23.93
CA TYR A 136 11.49 1.63 -23.54
C TYR A 136 11.87 2.32 -22.23
N LYS A 137 11.36 3.54 -22.06
CA LYS A 137 11.61 4.34 -20.85
C LYS A 137 10.67 3.98 -19.70
N ARG A 138 9.45 3.57 -20.02
CA ARG A 138 8.40 3.20 -19.04
C ARG A 138 7.81 1.86 -19.41
N CYS A 139 7.58 1.04 -18.38
CA CYS A 139 7.04 -0.31 -18.53
C CYS A 139 6.15 -0.61 -17.31
N ILE A 140 4.91 -0.99 -17.54
CA ILE A 140 3.96 -1.38 -16.48
C ILE A 140 3.29 -2.70 -16.89
N PRO A 141 2.79 -3.50 -15.94
CA PRO A 141 2.09 -4.75 -16.29
C PRO A 141 0.80 -4.47 -17.05
N TYR A 142 0.46 -5.35 -18.00
CA TYR A 142 -0.83 -5.37 -18.66
C TYR A 142 -1.79 -6.22 -17.82
N ASN A 143 -2.80 -5.60 -17.22
CA ASN A 143 -3.81 -6.25 -16.38
C ASN A 143 -5.16 -5.52 -16.47
N GLU A 144 -6.13 -5.92 -15.66
CA GLU A 144 -7.46 -5.30 -15.65
C GLU A 144 -7.44 -3.79 -15.36
N GLU A 145 -6.49 -3.31 -14.56
CA GLU A 145 -6.36 -1.89 -14.20
C GLU A 145 -5.70 -1.05 -15.31
N THR A 146 -4.88 -1.67 -16.17
CA THR A 146 -4.05 -0.96 -17.16
C THR A 146 -4.43 -1.22 -18.61
N LYS A 147 -5.19 -2.29 -18.91
CA LYS A 147 -5.54 -2.67 -20.29
C LYS A 147 -6.22 -1.56 -21.11
N HIS A 148 -6.96 -0.67 -20.43
CA HIS A 148 -7.66 0.45 -21.09
C HIS A 148 -6.71 1.51 -21.64
N LEU A 149 -5.45 1.54 -21.19
CA LEU A 149 -4.44 2.48 -21.64
C LEU A 149 -3.88 2.17 -23.04
N VAL A 150 -4.05 0.95 -23.55
CA VAL A 150 -3.53 0.55 -24.86
C VAL A 150 -3.98 1.52 -25.95
N GLY A 151 -3.03 2.09 -26.67
CA GLY A 151 -3.30 3.04 -27.75
C GLY A 151 -3.63 4.47 -27.31
N THR A 152 -3.69 4.74 -25.99
CA THR A 152 -3.92 6.07 -25.44
C THR A 152 -2.63 6.74 -24.99
N THR A 153 -2.69 8.04 -24.75
CA THR A 153 -1.63 8.84 -24.11
C THR A 153 -1.93 9.08 -22.62
N ASP A 154 -3.02 8.51 -22.10
CA ASP A 154 -3.45 8.72 -20.73
C ASP A 154 -2.37 8.29 -19.72
N GLU A 155 -2.41 8.89 -18.56
CA GLU A 155 -1.46 8.53 -17.50
C GLU A 155 -1.82 7.19 -16.88
N ALA A 156 -0.78 6.44 -16.51
CA ALA A 156 -0.96 5.22 -15.73
C ALA A 156 -1.51 5.56 -14.35
N PRO A 157 -2.27 4.64 -13.70
CA PRO A 157 -2.65 4.79 -12.30
C PRO A 157 -1.43 5.09 -11.41
N GLU A 158 -1.62 5.91 -10.37
CA GLU A 158 -0.54 6.40 -9.50
C GLU A 158 0.36 5.27 -8.99
N TYR A 159 -0.21 4.13 -8.65
CA TYR A 159 0.51 2.94 -8.20
C TYR A 159 1.59 2.46 -9.17
N TYR A 160 1.38 2.61 -10.48
CA TYR A 160 2.31 2.16 -11.51
C TYR A 160 3.31 3.25 -11.93
N ARG A 161 3.19 4.47 -11.43
CA ARG A 161 4.06 5.61 -11.78
C ARG A 161 5.31 5.68 -10.91
N TYR A 162 6.10 4.58 -10.87
CA TYR A 162 7.34 4.48 -10.09
C TYR A 162 8.44 5.46 -10.54
N TRP A 163 8.28 6.13 -11.67
CA TRP A 163 9.21 7.14 -12.20
C TRP A 163 8.94 8.57 -11.69
N GLU A 164 7.98 8.76 -10.81
CA GLU A 164 7.57 10.06 -10.25
C GLU A 164 7.99 10.21 -8.78
N ASP A 165 9.17 9.75 -8.39
CA ASP A 165 9.70 9.97 -7.04
C ASP A 165 10.53 11.24 -6.96
#